data_411cd3a2e07211565cf6b434589c03b4
#
_entry.id   411cd3a2e07211565cf6b434589c03b4
#
_cell.length_a   1.000
_cell.length_b   1.000
_cell.length_c   1.000
_cell.angle_alpha   90.00
_cell.angle_beta   90.00
_cell.angle_gamma   90.00
#
_symmetry.space_group_name_H-M   'P 1'
#
loop_
_entity.id
_entity.type
_entity.pdbx_description
1 polymer ?
#
loop_
_entity_poly.entity_id
_entity_poly.type
_entity_poly.pdbx_seq_one_letter_code
_entity_poly.pdbx_strand_id
1 'polypeptide(L)'
;MRTLTHLILTGGVLASLFAAAPAFAQEHEHSATSDKLWSQADAYYDPAEMDAARVSVLHHSGRQKTAMIMLDRAEVQFADGEEIGLWGGSFWYGGDINKLYVKSEGEYSFDADEFEEADVELLWSRAVSPYFDIQTGIKYDFEPDGLAHAALGFQGLAPYWFEVDGTAYLSEEGDLTADFEAEYELFLTQRLILQPRAELKFSAQDVPERDLGSGITNAQAGLRLRYEFTREIAPYVGVEYHGAFGETGDRLEAAGGDADQAVWVIGLRSWF
;
A
#
# COMPACT_ATOMS: atom_id res chain seq x y z
N MET A 1 41.59 -4.87 -43.35
CA MET A 1 40.15 -5.09 -43.53
C MET A 1 39.72 -6.15 -42.53
N ARG A 2 39.16 -5.76 -41.40
CA ARG A 2 38.47 -6.64 -40.46
C ARG A 2 37.25 -5.85 -39.95
N THR A 3 36.11 -6.28 -40.40
CA THR A 3 34.79 -5.76 -40.04
C THR A 3 34.43 -6.21 -38.61
N LEU A 4 34.29 -5.29 -37.69
CA LEU A 4 33.71 -5.53 -36.38
C LEU A 4 32.19 -5.46 -36.53
N THR A 5 31.55 -6.59 -36.29
CA THR A 5 30.08 -6.71 -36.16
C THR A 5 29.72 -6.36 -34.74
N HIS A 6 29.07 -5.22 -34.53
CA HIS A 6 28.45 -4.88 -33.25
C HIS A 6 27.17 -5.68 -33.06
N LEU A 7 27.20 -6.58 -32.08
CA LEU A 7 26.01 -7.29 -31.57
C LEU A 7 25.26 -6.38 -30.60
N ILE A 8 24.13 -5.90 -31.04
CA ILE A 8 23.21 -5.17 -30.20
C ILE A 8 22.45 -6.19 -29.32
N LEU A 9 22.78 -6.24 -28.04
CA LEU A 9 21.98 -6.95 -27.02
C LEU A 9 20.93 -5.96 -26.48
N THR A 10 19.79 -5.93 -27.13
CA THR A 10 18.61 -5.24 -26.62
C THR A 10 17.89 -6.12 -25.59
N GLY A 11 17.69 -5.56 -24.44
CA GLY A 11 16.77 -5.78 -23.37
C GLY A 11 15.76 -6.94 -23.41
N GLY A 12 15.93 -7.84 -22.48
CA GLY A 12 14.99 -8.90 -22.17
C GLY A 12 15.09 -9.32 -20.71
N VAL A 13 14.92 -8.38 -19.78
CA VAL A 13 14.96 -8.69 -18.33
C VAL A 13 13.82 -7.96 -17.59
N LEU A 14 12.61 -8.12 -18.05
CA LEU A 14 11.45 -7.61 -17.28
C LEU A 14 10.19 -8.49 -17.39
N ALA A 15 10.31 -9.75 -17.79
CA ALA A 15 9.16 -10.64 -17.96
C ALA A 15 9.22 -11.94 -17.13
N SER A 16 10.04 -12.04 -16.09
CA SER A 16 10.21 -13.30 -15.34
C SER A 16 9.84 -13.22 -13.84
N LEU A 17 9.21 -12.17 -13.37
CA LEU A 17 8.86 -12.03 -11.94
C LEU A 17 7.42 -12.42 -11.58
N PHE A 18 6.59 -12.84 -12.55
CA PHE A 18 5.21 -13.28 -12.29
C PHE A 18 4.91 -14.73 -12.70
N ALA A 19 5.90 -15.60 -12.73
CA ALA A 19 5.64 -17.04 -12.80
C ALA A 19 5.76 -17.68 -11.41
N ALA A 20 4.94 -17.22 -10.45
CA ALA A 20 4.57 -18.07 -9.32
C ALA A 20 3.65 -19.15 -9.89
N ALA A 21 4.21 -20.36 -10.09
CA ALA A 21 3.41 -21.52 -10.46
C ALA A 21 2.29 -21.69 -9.42
N PRO A 22 1.02 -21.84 -9.86
CA PRO A 22 -0.03 -22.18 -8.93
C PRO A 22 0.37 -23.50 -8.26
N ALA A 23 0.44 -23.52 -6.94
CA ALA A 23 0.48 -24.75 -6.18
C ALA A 23 -0.82 -25.48 -6.53
N PHE A 24 -0.70 -26.55 -7.31
CA PHE A 24 -1.81 -27.43 -7.58
C PHE A 24 -2.18 -28.07 -6.24
N ALA A 25 -3.22 -27.54 -5.59
CA ALA A 25 -3.96 -28.31 -4.61
C ALA A 25 -4.44 -29.55 -5.37
N GLN A 26 -4.11 -30.74 -4.86
CA GLN A 26 -4.63 -31.98 -5.38
C GLN A 26 -6.15 -31.87 -5.39
N GLU A 27 -6.73 -31.84 -6.57
CA GLU A 27 -8.16 -32.08 -6.76
C GLU A 27 -8.44 -33.49 -6.26
N HIS A 28 -8.93 -33.57 -5.02
CA HIS A 28 -9.74 -34.71 -4.66
C HIS A 28 -11.03 -34.59 -5.46
N GLU A 29 -11.21 -35.50 -6.43
CA GLU A 29 -12.50 -35.70 -7.08
C GLU A 29 -13.54 -35.99 -6.00
N HIS A 30 -14.16 -34.95 -5.48
CA HIS A 30 -15.45 -35.07 -4.81
C HIS A 30 -16.52 -34.91 -5.85
N SER A 31 -17.20 -36.03 -6.09
CA SER A 31 -18.45 -36.21 -6.83
C SER A 31 -19.29 -34.93 -6.80
N ALA A 32 -19.55 -34.41 -7.98
CA ALA A 32 -20.40 -33.24 -8.20
C ALA A 32 -21.77 -33.44 -7.54
N THR A 33 -22.03 -32.63 -6.51
CA THR A 33 -23.40 -32.18 -6.17
C THR A 33 -23.34 -31.22 -4.99
N SER A 34 -23.21 -30.00 -5.23
CA SER A 34 -23.98 -28.85 -4.78
C SER A 34 -23.12 -27.58 -4.87
N ASP A 35 -23.60 -26.60 -5.62
CA ASP A 35 -23.13 -25.22 -5.67
C ASP A 35 -23.34 -24.50 -4.32
N LYS A 36 -23.66 -25.24 -3.25
CA LYS A 36 -23.87 -24.70 -1.90
C LYS A 36 -22.59 -24.75 -1.11
N LEU A 37 -22.17 -23.61 -0.61
CA LEU A 37 -21.16 -23.55 0.44
C LEU A 37 -21.62 -24.38 1.66
N TRP A 38 -20.69 -25.08 2.33
CA TRP A 38 -20.95 -25.87 3.54
C TRP A 38 -21.89 -27.07 3.32
N SER A 39 -21.76 -27.75 2.20
CA SER A 39 -22.66 -28.84 1.82
C SER A 39 -22.29 -30.22 2.37
N GLN A 40 -21.14 -30.36 3.04
CA GLN A 40 -20.67 -31.69 3.50
C GLN A 40 -21.64 -32.35 4.50
N ALA A 41 -22.37 -31.58 5.28
CA ALA A 41 -23.35 -32.08 6.23
C ALA A 41 -24.64 -32.57 5.55
N ASP A 42 -24.94 -32.15 4.32
CA ASP A 42 -26.15 -32.53 3.57
C ASP A 42 -26.19 -34.03 3.24
N ALA A 43 -25.02 -34.70 3.29
CA ALA A 43 -24.95 -36.16 3.11
C ALA A 43 -25.44 -36.95 4.35
N TYR A 44 -25.53 -36.31 5.52
CA TYR A 44 -25.82 -36.96 6.80
C TYR A 44 -27.10 -36.46 7.46
N TYR A 45 -27.58 -35.26 7.11
CA TYR A 45 -28.74 -34.62 7.73
C TYR A 45 -29.77 -34.22 6.69
N ASP A 46 -31.00 -33.98 7.13
CA ASP A 46 -32.08 -33.56 6.24
C ASP A 46 -31.72 -32.23 5.54
N PRO A 47 -31.80 -32.19 4.19
CA PRO A 47 -31.42 -30.98 3.44
C PRO A 47 -32.20 -29.73 3.80
N ALA A 48 -33.48 -29.86 4.19
CA ALA A 48 -34.30 -28.73 4.58
C ALA A 48 -33.89 -28.18 5.97
N GLU A 49 -33.52 -29.05 6.91
CA GLU A 49 -32.95 -28.64 8.20
C GLU A 49 -31.59 -27.95 8.02
N MET A 50 -30.76 -28.46 7.10
CA MET A 50 -29.47 -27.86 6.77
C MET A 50 -29.63 -26.49 6.11
N ASP A 51 -30.58 -26.32 5.21
CA ASP A 51 -30.88 -25.02 4.61
C ASP A 51 -31.36 -24.01 5.66
N ALA A 52 -32.22 -24.44 6.57
CA ALA A 52 -32.68 -23.60 7.69
C ALA A 52 -31.51 -23.20 8.64
N ALA A 53 -30.64 -24.16 8.93
CA ALA A 53 -29.44 -23.90 9.75
C ALA A 53 -28.49 -22.91 9.06
N ARG A 54 -28.26 -23.04 7.75
CA ARG A 54 -27.44 -22.08 6.96
C ARG A 54 -28.02 -20.67 7.00
N VAL A 55 -29.34 -20.55 6.79
CA VAL A 55 -30.03 -19.26 6.89
C VAL A 55 -29.85 -18.66 8.27
N SER A 56 -29.99 -19.47 9.33
CA SER A 56 -29.80 -19.02 10.71
C SER A 56 -28.38 -18.56 10.97
N VAL A 57 -27.36 -19.30 10.54
CA VAL A 57 -25.96 -18.90 10.68
C VAL A 57 -25.68 -17.62 9.94
N LEU A 58 -26.13 -17.49 8.69
CA LEU A 58 -25.94 -16.26 7.89
C LEU A 58 -26.65 -15.06 8.51
N HIS A 59 -27.81 -15.28 9.18
CA HIS A 59 -28.53 -14.20 9.84
C HIS A 59 -27.84 -13.72 11.12
N HIS A 60 -27.27 -14.65 11.92
CA HIS A 60 -26.73 -14.30 13.25
C HIS A 60 -25.21 -14.04 13.24
N SER A 61 -24.48 -14.63 12.31
CA SER A 61 -23.02 -14.59 12.29
C SER A 61 -22.42 -14.25 10.92
N GLY A 62 -23.22 -14.20 9.85
CA GLY A 62 -22.79 -13.85 8.52
C GLY A 62 -23.11 -12.42 8.12
N ARG A 63 -22.43 -11.92 7.08
CA ARG A 63 -22.67 -10.59 6.49
C ARG A 63 -22.49 -9.42 7.48
N GLN A 64 -21.68 -9.62 8.50
CA GLN A 64 -21.33 -8.53 9.40
C GLN A 64 -20.56 -7.47 8.61
N LYS A 65 -20.87 -6.21 8.93
CA LYS A 65 -20.11 -5.07 8.44
C LYS A 65 -19.33 -4.50 9.60
N THR A 66 -18.08 -4.22 9.36
CA THR A 66 -17.19 -3.61 10.33
C THR A 66 -16.63 -2.31 9.76
N ALA A 67 -16.21 -1.44 10.65
CA ALA A 67 -15.50 -0.22 10.31
C ALA A 67 -14.19 -0.21 11.10
N MET A 68 -13.16 0.41 10.53
CA MET A 68 -11.89 0.66 11.18
C MET A 68 -11.39 2.04 10.77
N ILE A 69 -10.88 2.77 11.72
CA ILE A 69 -10.12 3.99 11.49
C ILE A 69 -8.70 3.69 11.93
N MET A 70 -7.73 3.97 11.07
CA MET A 70 -6.32 3.82 11.37
C MET A 70 -5.60 5.12 11.07
N LEU A 71 -4.78 5.56 11.99
CA LEU A 71 -3.77 6.57 11.84
C LEU A 71 -2.43 5.85 11.88
N ASP A 72 -1.93 5.50 10.71
CA ASP A 72 -0.69 4.75 10.58
C ASP A 72 0.50 5.60 10.95
N ARG A 73 0.48 6.86 10.49
CA ARG A 73 1.53 7.84 10.70
C ARG A 73 0.92 9.14 11.18
N ALA A 74 1.33 9.61 12.33
CA ALA A 74 1.23 10.98 12.78
C ALA A 74 2.59 11.30 13.35
N GLU A 75 3.48 11.83 12.52
CA GLU A 75 4.90 11.96 12.85
C GLU A 75 5.45 13.33 12.56
N VAL A 76 6.51 13.67 13.27
CA VAL A 76 7.37 14.79 12.96
C VAL A 76 8.71 14.23 12.53
N GLN A 77 9.17 14.66 11.38
CA GLN A 77 10.46 14.33 10.78
C GLN A 77 11.42 15.49 11.00
N PHE A 78 12.66 15.15 11.29
CA PHE A 78 13.74 16.11 11.56
C PHE A 78 14.91 15.81 10.63
N ALA A 79 15.25 16.77 9.79
CA ALA A 79 16.37 16.67 8.86
C ALA A 79 17.05 18.00 8.67
N ASP A 80 18.36 18.06 8.88
CA ASP A 80 19.27 19.20 8.58
C ASP A 80 18.77 20.60 9.01
N GLY A 81 17.88 20.64 10.02
CA GLY A 81 17.31 21.86 10.59
C GLY A 81 15.91 22.18 10.08
N GLU A 82 15.34 21.33 9.24
CA GLU A 82 13.95 21.39 8.81
C GLU A 82 13.08 20.45 9.64
N GLU A 83 11.85 20.87 9.89
CA GLU A 83 10.85 20.10 10.62
C GLU A 83 9.62 19.92 9.71
N ILE A 84 9.28 18.65 9.43
CA ILE A 84 8.12 18.28 8.61
C ILE A 84 7.14 17.46 9.45
N GLY A 85 5.89 17.89 9.48
CA GLY A 85 4.78 17.13 10.04
C GLY A 85 4.16 16.24 8.98
N LEU A 86 4.07 14.93 9.21
CA LEU A 86 3.49 13.99 8.27
C LEU A 86 2.32 13.26 8.90
N TRP A 87 1.24 13.10 8.14
CA TRP A 87 0.15 12.22 8.51
C TRP A 87 -0.13 11.22 7.40
N GLY A 88 -0.53 10.02 7.81
CA GLY A 88 -1.05 8.98 6.96
C GLY A 88 -2.12 8.22 7.72
N GLY A 89 -3.30 8.11 7.13
CA GLY A 89 -4.39 7.43 7.79
C GLY A 89 -5.40 6.84 6.84
N SER A 90 -6.14 5.87 7.34
CA SER A 90 -7.16 5.18 6.55
C SER A 90 -8.44 4.94 7.35
N PHE A 91 -9.53 4.90 6.63
CA PHE A 91 -10.82 4.45 7.11
C PHE A 91 -11.38 3.41 6.14
N TRP A 92 -11.87 2.31 6.67
CA TRP A 92 -12.64 1.39 5.83
C TRP A 92 -13.94 0.95 6.50
N TYR A 93 -14.93 0.65 5.65
CA TYR A 93 -16.22 0.13 6.06
C TYR A 93 -16.70 -0.92 5.07
N GLY A 94 -17.06 -2.09 5.55
CA GLY A 94 -17.61 -3.13 4.68
C GLY A 94 -17.71 -4.49 5.33
N GLY A 95 -17.89 -5.50 4.48
CA GLY A 95 -17.87 -6.91 4.85
C GLY A 95 -16.55 -7.56 4.45
N ASP A 96 -16.50 -8.88 4.52
CA ASP A 96 -15.29 -9.66 4.25
C ASP A 96 -14.78 -9.54 2.80
N ILE A 97 -15.70 -9.34 1.84
CA ILE A 97 -15.36 -9.36 0.41
C ILE A 97 -15.25 -7.95 -0.17
N ASN A 98 -16.14 -7.04 0.20
CA ASN A 98 -16.18 -5.70 -0.37
C ASN A 98 -16.15 -4.67 0.75
N LYS A 99 -15.28 -3.68 0.60
CA LYS A 99 -15.09 -2.57 1.54
C LYS A 99 -15.04 -1.25 0.77
N LEU A 100 -15.54 -0.22 1.37
CA LEU A 100 -15.22 1.15 1.00
C LEU A 100 -13.97 1.53 1.79
N TYR A 101 -12.99 2.09 1.12
CA TYR A 101 -11.73 2.54 1.70
C TYR A 101 -11.56 4.04 1.44
N VAL A 102 -11.12 4.76 2.43
CA VAL A 102 -10.69 6.16 2.32
C VAL A 102 -9.28 6.21 2.88
N LYS A 103 -8.32 6.67 2.10
CA LYS A 103 -6.95 6.95 2.56
C LYS A 103 -6.73 8.46 2.50
N SER A 104 -5.90 9.01 3.36
CA SER A 104 -5.45 10.39 3.31
C SER A 104 -4.03 10.47 3.83
N GLU A 105 -3.19 11.12 3.06
CA GLU A 105 -1.79 11.38 3.39
C GLU A 105 -1.47 12.85 3.19
N GLY A 106 -0.40 13.31 3.83
CA GLY A 106 0.11 14.64 3.57
C GLY A 106 1.27 15.03 4.44
N GLU A 107 1.92 16.10 4.00
CA GLU A 107 3.11 16.69 4.59
C GLU A 107 2.91 18.17 4.81
N TYR A 108 3.41 18.68 5.93
CA TYR A 108 3.35 20.07 6.31
C TYR A 108 4.72 20.55 6.77
N SER A 109 5.26 21.51 6.08
CA SER A 109 6.51 22.15 6.46
C SER A 109 6.27 23.18 7.55
N PHE A 110 6.88 22.98 8.74
CA PHE A 110 6.78 23.95 9.84
C PHE A 110 7.63 25.21 9.58
N ASP A 111 8.66 25.06 8.75
CA ASP A 111 9.56 26.19 8.43
C ASP A 111 8.97 27.10 7.35
N ALA A 112 8.33 26.52 6.34
CA ALA A 112 7.66 27.27 5.28
C ALA A 112 6.22 27.70 5.66
N ASP A 113 5.61 27.10 6.70
CA ASP A 113 4.23 27.31 7.15
C ASP A 113 3.22 26.99 6.04
N GLU A 114 3.46 25.89 5.29
CA GLU A 114 2.61 25.46 4.17
C GLU A 114 2.52 23.93 4.06
N PHE A 115 1.48 23.46 3.38
CA PHE A 115 1.36 22.06 3.01
C PHE A 115 2.18 21.80 1.74
N GLU A 116 3.07 20.81 1.81
CA GLU A 116 3.86 20.38 0.67
C GLU A 116 3.12 19.30 -0.13
N GLU A 117 2.44 18.39 0.57
CA GLU A 117 1.61 17.35 -0.03
C GLU A 117 0.34 17.17 0.81
N ALA A 118 -0.80 17.00 0.15
CA ALA A 118 -2.04 16.64 0.80
C ALA A 118 -2.99 15.97 -0.20
N ASP A 119 -3.41 14.74 0.11
CA ASP A 119 -4.32 13.99 -0.75
C ASP A 119 -5.42 13.25 0.01
N VAL A 120 -6.41 12.79 -0.76
CA VAL A 120 -7.45 11.87 -0.31
C VAL A 120 -7.76 10.88 -1.42
N GLU A 121 -7.82 9.60 -1.06
CA GLU A 121 -8.28 8.53 -1.92
C GLU A 121 -9.64 7.98 -1.48
N LEU A 122 -10.49 7.71 -2.45
CA LEU A 122 -11.75 7.00 -2.25
C LEU A 122 -11.75 5.75 -3.11
N LEU A 123 -11.64 4.58 -2.47
CA LEU A 123 -11.41 3.31 -3.14
C LEU A 123 -12.52 2.29 -2.81
N TRP A 124 -12.90 1.52 -3.79
CA TRP A 124 -13.58 0.26 -3.58
C TRP A 124 -12.57 -0.87 -3.52
N SER A 125 -12.51 -1.56 -2.38
CA SER A 125 -11.62 -2.69 -2.13
C SER A 125 -12.41 -3.99 -2.19
N ARG A 126 -11.86 -4.98 -2.91
CA ARG A 126 -12.45 -6.30 -3.06
C ARG A 126 -11.43 -7.40 -2.81
N ALA A 127 -11.73 -8.28 -1.87
CA ALA A 127 -10.95 -9.48 -1.64
C ALA A 127 -11.00 -10.42 -2.86
N VAL A 128 -9.85 -10.69 -3.44
CA VAL A 128 -9.65 -11.63 -4.55
C VAL A 128 -8.99 -12.93 -4.09
N SER A 129 -8.38 -12.91 -2.92
CA SER A 129 -7.82 -14.07 -2.24
C SER A 129 -7.93 -13.86 -0.71
N PRO A 130 -7.63 -14.87 0.12
CA PRO A 130 -7.59 -14.70 1.57
C PRO A 130 -6.58 -13.65 2.07
N TYR A 131 -5.62 -13.26 1.24
CA TYR A 131 -4.50 -12.41 1.62
C TYR A 131 -4.39 -11.14 0.78
N PHE A 132 -5.16 -11.00 -0.30
CA PHE A 132 -5.05 -9.87 -1.21
C PHE A 132 -6.42 -9.31 -1.58
N ASP A 133 -6.49 -8.00 -1.51
CA ASP A 133 -7.57 -7.17 -2.02
C ASP A 133 -7.10 -6.44 -3.28
N ILE A 134 -7.97 -6.27 -4.28
CA ILE A 134 -7.80 -5.30 -5.36
C ILE A 134 -8.58 -4.06 -5.00
N GLN A 135 -7.98 -2.89 -5.22
CA GLN A 135 -8.56 -1.59 -4.95
C GLN A 135 -8.71 -0.80 -6.25
N THR A 136 -9.81 -0.11 -6.42
CA THR A 136 -10.02 0.81 -7.54
C THR A 136 -10.87 1.99 -7.11
N GLY A 137 -10.55 3.16 -7.62
CA GLY A 137 -11.26 4.38 -7.25
C GLY A 137 -10.64 5.64 -7.80
N ILE A 138 -10.65 6.68 -7.01
CA ILE A 138 -10.13 7.99 -7.34
C ILE A 138 -9.23 8.50 -6.21
N LYS A 139 -8.21 9.26 -6.58
CA LYS A 139 -7.36 10.06 -5.72
C LYS A 139 -7.53 11.52 -6.12
N TYR A 140 -7.47 12.41 -5.17
CA TYR A 140 -7.42 13.85 -5.40
C TYR A 140 -6.32 14.46 -4.56
N ASP A 141 -5.32 15.02 -5.24
CA ASP A 141 -4.27 15.83 -4.63
C ASP A 141 -4.84 17.23 -4.42
N PHE A 142 -4.72 17.77 -3.22
CA PHE A 142 -5.08 19.16 -2.89
C PHE A 142 -3.87 20.08 -3.03
N GLU A 143 -2.69 19.55 -2.70
CA GLU A 143 -1.38 20.21 -2.80
C GLU A 143 -0.36 19.24 -3.42
N PRO A 144 0.64 19.73 -4.19
CA PRO A 144 0.88 21.15 -4.53
C PRO A 144 -0.11 21.74 -5.53
N ASP A 145 -0.73 20.93 -6.38
CA ASP A 145 -1.70 21.34 -7.39
C ASP A 145 -2.93 20.45 -7.32
N GLY A 146 -4.12 21.06 -7.37
CA GLY A 146 -5.37 20.32 -7.35
C GLY A 146 -5.49 19.40 -8.57
N LEU A 147 -5.27 18.08 -8.42
CA LEU A 147 -5.26 17.13 -9.52
C LEU A 147 -6.04 15.85 -9.17
N ALA A 148 -6.90 15.42 -10.08
CA ALA A 148 -7.66 14.19 -9.93
C ALA A 148 -6.99 13.02 -10.68
N HIS A 149 -7.02 11.84 -10.04
CA HIS A 149 -6.45 10.61 -10.59
C HIS A 149 -7.45 9.46 -10.53
N ALA A 150 -7.45 8.61 -11.52
CA ALA A 150 -8.01 7.27 -11.40
C ALA A 150 -6.97 6.35 -10.74
N ALA A 151 -7.40 5.58 -9.75
CA ALA A 151 -6.53 4.68 -8.98
C ALA A 151 -6.90 3.22 -9.23
N LEU A 152 -5.89 2.38 -9.41
CA LEU A 152 -6.00 0.93 -9.49
C LEU A 152 -4.83 0.30 -8.73
N GLY A 153 -5.12 -0.44 -7.67
CA GLY A 153 -4.08 -1.00 -6.82
C GLY A 153 -4.43 -2.36 -6.24
N PHE A 154 -3.53 -2.82 -5.43
CA PHE A 154 -3.70 -4.01 -4.61
C PHE A 154 -3.11 -3.77 -3.23
N GLN A 155 -3.68 -4.42 -2.23
CA GLN A 155 -3.19 -4.42 -0.86
C GLN A 155 -3.25 -5.85 -0.31
N GLY A 156 -2.27 -6.25 0.47
CA GLY A 156 -2.33 -7.57 1.07
C GLY A 156 -1.11 -8.02 1.85
N LEU A 157 -1.17 -9.29 2.23
CA LEU A 157 -0.10 -9.96 2.97
C LEU A 157 0.65 -10.92 2.04
N ALA A 158 1.90 -10.58 1.73
CA ALA A 158 2.81 -11.42 0.99
C ALA A 158 3.40 -12.54 1.89
N PRO A 159 4.03 -13.60 1.32
CA PRO A 159 4.69 -14.63 2.10
C PRO A 159 5.64 -14.04 3.16
N TYR A 160 5.71 -14.72 4.31
CA TYR A 160 6.45 -14.28 5.51
C TYR A 160 5.87 -13.06 6.21
N TRP A 161 4.59 -12.72 5.97
CA TRP A 161 3.84 -11.65 6.64
C TRP A 161 4.31 -10.22 6.29
N PHE A 162 4.87 -10.04 5.09
CA PHE A 162 5.08 -8.70 4.56
C PHE A 162 3.73 -8.07 4.18
N GLU A 163 3.42 -6.93 4.76
CA GLU A 163 2.35 -6.08 4.29
C GLU A 163 2.83 -5.37 3.03
N VAL A 164 2.04 -5.45 1.97
CA VAL A 164 2.37 -4.82 0.69
C VAL A 164 1.16 -4.07 0.16
N ASP A 165 1.41 -2.88 -0.33
CA ASP A 165 0.46 -2.04 -1.05
C ASP A 165 1.12 -1.60 -2.35
N GLY A 166 0.35 -1.51 -3.42
CA GLY A 166 0.84 -0.99 -4.69
C GLY A 166 -0.31 -0.42 -5.49
N THR A 167 -0.20 0.85 -5.89
CA THR A 167 -1.26 1.54 -6.61
C THR A 167 -0.69 2.30 -7.81
N ALA A 168 -1.35 2.17 -8.94
CA ALA A 168 -1.09 2.94 -10.15
C ALA A 168 -2.15 4.04 -10.27
N TYR A 169 -1.72 5.23 -10.63
CA TYR A 169 -2.53 6.42 -10.75
C TYR A 169 -2.45 6.97 -12.18
N LEU A 170 -3.59 7.25 -12.76
CA LEU A 170 -3.70 7.94 -14.03
C LEU A 170 -4.33 9.31 -13.78
N SER A 171 -3.56 10.38 -13.95
CA SER A 171 -4.05 11.75 -13.77
C SER A 171 -5.02 12.17 -14.87
N GLU A 172 -5.81 13.19 -14.62
CA GLU A 172 -6.69 13.79 -15.63
C GLU A 172 -5.90 14.47 -16.76
N GLU A 173 -4.62 14.74 -16.55
CA GLU A 173 -3.69 15.26 -17.57
C GLU A 173 -3.08 14.15 -18.43
N GLY A 174 -3.25 12.89 -18.01
CA GLY A 174 -2.78 11.71 -18.73
C GLY A 174 -1.46 11.14 -18.23
N ASP A 175 -0.97 11.61 -17.09
CA ASP A 175 0.25 11.11 -16.47
C ASP A 175 -0.01 9.82 -15.70
N LEU A 176 0.87 8.86 -15.88
CA LEU A 176 0.82 7.58 -15.22
C LEU A 176 1.95 7.49 -14.19
N THR A 177 1.57 7.39 -12.92
CA THR A 177 2.47 7.16 -11.80
C THR A 177 2.10 5.88 -11.06
N ALA A 178 2.99 5.39 -10.21
CA ALA A 178 2.71 4.24 -9.36
C ALA A 178 3.54 4.31 -8.10
N ASP A 179 2.92 3.90 -6.98
CA ASP A 179 3.57 3.78 -5.68
C ASP A 179 3.54 2.31 -5.26
N PHE A 180 4.60 1.90 -4.60
CA PHE A 180 4.71 0.55 -4.03
C PHE A 180 5.33 0.64 -2.64
N GLU A 181 4.64 0.08 -1.66
CA GLU A 181 5.10 0.04 -0.28
C GLU A 181 5.18 -1.41 0.22
N ALA A 182 6.16 -1.67 1.07
CA ALA A 182 6.30 -2.93 1.78
C ALA A 182 6.73 -2.67 3.23
N GLU A 183 6.01 -3.28 4.16
CA GLU A 183 6.30 -3.21 5.59
C GLU A 183 6.40 -4.60 6.21
N TYR A 184 7.10 -4.67 7.33
CA TYR A 184 7.17 -5.88 8.12
C TYR A 184 7.15 -5.56 9.62
N GLU A 185 6.39 -6.32 10.41
CA GLU A 185 6.37 -6.18 11.86
C GLU A 185 7.22 -7.26 12.52
N LEU A 186 8.39 -6.89 13.05
CA LEU A 186 9.26 -7.78 13.83
C LEU A 186 9.01 -7.58 15.33
N PHE A 187 8.30 -8.51 15.94
CA PHE A 187 8.03 -8.50 17.38
C PHE A 187 9.29 -8.85 18.18
N LEU A 188 10.00 -7.84 18.71
CA LEU A 188 11.11 -8.04 19.63
C LEU A 188 10.62 -8.51 21.00
N THR A 189 9.45 -8.02 21.41
CA THR A 189 8.67 -8.49 22.54
C THR A 189 7.18 -8.44 22.16
N GLN A 190 6.28 -8.75 23.08
CA GLN A 190 4.83 -8.64 22.85
C GLN A 190 4.33 -7.20 22.64
N ARG A 191 5.15 -6.19 22.97
CA ARG A 191 4.79 -4.77 22.90
C ARG A 191 5.82 -3.91 22.19
N LEU A 192 7.05 -4.41 22.03
CA LEU A 192 8.12 -3.70 21.33
C LEU A 192 8.28 -4.32 19.96
N ILE A 193 8.03 -3.52 18.93
CA ILE A 193 7.97 -3.94 17.54
C ILE A 193 8.98 -3.11 16.76
N LEU A 194 9.82 -3.78 15.99
CA LEU A 194 10.68 -3.14 14.99
C LEU A 194 9.99 -3.27 13.64
N GLN A 195 9.77 -2.14 12.97
CA GLN A 195 9.04 -2.06 11.71
C GLN A 195 9.95 -1.49 10.61
N PRO A 196 10.62 -2.34 9.82
CA PRO A 196 11.19 -1.93 8.56
C PRO A 196 10.09 -1.60 7.55
N ARG A 197 10.28 -0.50 6.81
CA ARG A 197 9.41 -0.02 5.74
C ARG A 197 10.25 0.37 4.54
N ALA A 198 9.77 0.11 3.36
CA ALA A 198 10.33 0.60 2.12
C ALA A 198 9.20 1.04 1.18
N GLU A 199 9.40 2.17 0.53
CA GLU A 199 8.48 2.74 -0.45
C GLU A 199 9.23 3.11 -1.71
N LEU A 200 8.59 2.94 -2.87
CA LEU A 200 9.10 3.30 -4.18
C LEU A 200 8.02 4.03 -4.94
N LYS A 201 8.35 5.21 -5.45
CA LYS A 201 7.48 5.97 -6.37
C LYS A 201 8.03 5.92 -7.79
N PHE A 202 7.15 5.77 -8.76
CA PHE A 202 7.49 5.63 -10.18
C PHE A 202 6.69 6.61 -11.01
N SER A 203 7.29 7.13 -12.08
CA SER A 203 6.59 7.82 -13.15
C SER A 203 6.89 7.17 -14.50
N ALA A 204 5.86 6.95 -15.32
CA ALA A 204 6.01 6.35 -16.64
C ALA A 204 6.61 7.34 -17.66
N GLN A 205 6.52 8.62 -17.41
CA GLN A 205 7.00 9.71 -18.28
C GLN A 205 7.60 10.84 -17.45
N ASP A 206 8.30 11.75 -18.13
CA ASP A 206 8.69 13.02 -17.54
C ASP A 206 7.47 13.93 -17.38
N VAL A 207 7.33 14.51 -16.19
CA VAL A 207 6.30 15.50 -15.84
C VAL A 207 7.02 16.74 -15.26
N PRO A 208 7.57 17.61 -16.11
CA PRO A 208 8.36 18.76 -15.67
C PRO A 208 7.56 19.74 -14.79
N GLU A 209 6.26 19.80 -14.98
CA GLU A 209 5.35 20.64 -14.21
C GLU A 209 5.26 20.24 -12.73
N ARG A 210 5.61 18.99 -12.43
CA ARG A 210 5.61 18.42 -11.09
C ARG A 210 7.02 17.99 -10.64
N ASP A 211 8.05 18.45 -11.31
CA ASP A 211 9.46 18.11 -11.08
C ASP A 211 9.76 16.60 -11.09
N LEU A 212 8.90 15.78 -11.73
CA LEU A 212 9.07 14.35 -11.85
C LEU A 212 9.81 13.97 -13.12
N GLY A 213 10.85 13.15 -12.97
CA GLY A 213 11.51 12.44 -14.06
C GLY A 213 10.84 11.09 -14.33
N SER A 214 11.19 10.45 -15.45
CA SER A 214 10.69 9.11 -15.76
C SER A 214 11.48 8.00 -15.05
N GLY A 215 10.82 6.90 -14.71
CA GLY A 215 11.39 5.75 -14.01
C GLY A 215 11.10 5.79 -12.51
N ILE A 216 12.06 5.35 -11.69
CA ILE A 216 11.98 5.50 -10.23
C ILE A 216 12.24 6.97 -9.92
N THR A 217 11.26 7.63 -9.32
CA THR A 217 11.35 9.04 -8.93
C THR A 217 11.89 9.18 -7.51
N ASN A 218 11.29 8.43 -6.59
CA ASN A 218 11.65 8.47 -5.17
C ASN A 218 11.74 7.06 -4.59
N ALA A 219 12.60 6.89 -3.58
CA ALA A 219 12.61 5.72 -2.74
C ALA A 219 12.81 6.15 -1.28
N GLN A 220 12.06 5.51 -0.40
CA GLN A 220 12.20 5.69 1.03
C GLN A 220 12.47 4.33 1.67
N ALA A 221 13.32 4.31 2.69
CA ALA A 221 13.58 3.10 3.46
C ALA A 221 13.83 3.48 4.93
N GLY A 222 13.06 2.90 5.82
CA GLY A 222 13.08 3.28 7.23
C GLY A 222 12.98 2.11 8.20
N LEU A 223 13.35 2.42 9.42
CA LEU A 223 13.18 1.55 10.58
C LEU A 223 12.49 2.34 11.68
N ARG A 224 11.33 1.89 12.11
CA ARG A 224 10.60 2.44 13.25
C ARG A 224 10.62 1.47 14.41
N LEU A 225 10.91 1.94 15.60
CA LEU A 225 10.81 1.18 16.84
C LEU A 225 9.57 1.64 17.59
N ARG A 226 8.52 0.82 17.56
CA ARG A 226 7.21 1.10 18.10
C ARG A 226 7.00 0.39 19.44
N TYR A 227 6.40 1.08 20.40
CA TYR A 227 6.01 0.50 21.68
C TYR A 227 4.50 0.61 21.90
N GLU A 228 3.82 -0.52 22.00
CA GLU A 228 2.38 -0.59 22.28
C GLU A 228 2.10 -0.39 23.77
N PHE A 229 1.66 0.81 24.16
CA PHE A 229 1.11 1.04 25.49
C PHE A 229 -0.20 0.28 25.67
N THR A 230 -1.06 0.42 24.68
CA THR A 230 -2.20 -0.45 24.41
C THR A 230 -2.07 -0.95 22.97
N ARG A 231 -2.95 -1.85 22.53
CA ARG A 231 -2.94 -2.31 21.13
C ARG A 231 -3.30 -1.18 20.16
N GLU A 232 -4.14 -0.25 20.64
CA GLU A 232 -4.69 0.84 19.85
C GLU A 232 -3.79 2.08 19.81
N ILE A 233 -2.82 2.20 20.72
CA ILE A 233 -1.96 3.39 20.86
C ILE A 233 -0.52 2.98 21.00
N ALA A 234 0.29 3.34 20.01
CA ALA A 234 1.67 2.95 19.92
C ALA A 234 2.57 4.09 19.40
N PRO A 235 3.20 4.87 20.30
CA PRO A 235 4.24 5.80 19.89
C PRO A 235 5.46 5.05 19.36
N TYR A 236 6.20 5.73 18.49
CA TYR A 236 7.43 5.22 17.89
C TYR A 236 8.48 6.31 17.71
N VAL A 237 9.70 5.83 17.54
CA VAL A 237 10.84 6.62 17.07
C VAL A 237 11.50 5.86 15.93
N GLY A 238 12.15 6.54 15.03
CA GLY A 238 12.76 5.86 13.90
C GLY A 238 13.77 6.71 13.16
N VAL A 239 14.30 6.12 12.12
CA VAL A 239 15.15 6.75 11.12
C VAL A 239 14.68 6.29 9.76
N GLU A 240 14.62 7.23 8.83
CA GLU A 240 14.23 6.97 7.45
C GLU A 240 15.24 7.64 6.51
N TYR A 241 15.51 6.98 5.42
CA TYR A 241 16.30 7.50 4.31
C TYR A 241 15.36 7.81 3.16
N HIS A 242 15.43 9.03 2.64
CA HIS A 242 14.72 9.50 1.46
C HIS A 242 15.73 9.69 0.34
N GLY A 243 15.40 9.24 -0.86
CA GLY A 243 16.23 9.44 -2.04
C GLY A 243 15.39 9.79 -3.25
N ALA A 244 15.74 10.85 -3.95
CA ALA A 244 15.22 11.20 -5.27
C ALA A 244 16.18 10.69 -6.34
N PHE A 245 15.65 10.13 -7.43
CA PHE A 245 16.44 9.45 -8.45
C PHE A 245 16.23 10.02 -9.84
N GLY A 246 17.25 9.81 -10.71
CA GLY A 246 17.20 10.22 -12.10
C GLY A 246 16.98 11.72 -12.26
N GLU A 247 16.17 12.10 -13.24
CA GLU A 247 15.88 13.51 -13.50
C GLU A 247 15.12 14.21 -12.37
N THR A 248 14.39 13.46 -11.53
CA THR A 248 13.77 14.01 -10.30
C THR A 248 14.84 14.52 -9.35
N GLY A 249 15.85 13.70 -9.06
CA GLY A 249 16.98 14.09 -8.22
C GLY A 249 17.79 15.24 -8.83
N ASP A 250 18.08 15.18 -10.13
CA ASP A 250 18.82 16.25 -10.84
C ASP A 250 18.10 17.61 -10.74
N ARG A 251 16.75 17.62 -10.84
CA ARG A 251 15.93 18.83 -10.71
C ARG A 251 15.94 19.35 -9.27
N LEU A 252 15.80 18.46 -8.29
CA LEU A 252 15.86 18.82 -6.87
C LEU A 252 17.21 19.45 -6.52
N GLU A 253 18.33 18.86 -6.94
CA GLU A 253 19.67 19.42 -6.74
C GLU A 253 19.86 20.77 -7.44
N ALA A 254 19.31 20.90 -8.67
CA ALA A 254 19.36 22.17 -9.39
C ALA A 254 18.56 23.29 -8.71
N ALA A 255 17.50 22.94 -7.97
CA ALA A 255 16.73 23.85 -7.13
C ALA A 255 17.41 24.16 -5.79
N GLY A 256 18.50 23.43 -5.44
CA GLY A 256 19.29 23.63 -4.22
C GLY A 256 18.87 22.72 -3.06
N GLY A 257 18.04 21.70 -3.32
CA GLY A 257 17.71 20.65 -2.37
C GLY A 257 18.73 19.51 -2.41
N ASP A 258 18.61 18.57 -1.47
CA ASP A 258 19.45 17.37 -1.40
C ASP A 258 18.70 16.17 -2.00
N ALA A 259 19.31 15.49 -2.98
CA ALA A 259 18.68 14.32 -3.62
C ALA A 259 18.60 13.12 -2.67
N ASP A 260 19.39 13.08 -1.61
CA ASP A 260 19.36 12.03 -0.59
C ASP A 260 19.49 12.60 0.82
N GLN A 261 18.65 12.12 1.72
CA GLN A 261 18.55 12.64 3.07
C GLN A 261 18.21 11.55 4.08
N ALA A 262 18.80 11.61 5.26
CA ALA A 262 18.41 10.76 6.40
C ALA A 262 17.67 11.60 7.43
N VAL A 263 16.45 11.18 7.76
CA VAL A 263 15.58 11.90 8.70
C VAL A 263 15.35 11.08 9.97
N TRP A 264 15.24 11.77 11.09
CA TRP A 264 14.79 11.17 12.35
C TRP A 264 13.29 11.39 12.46
N VAL A 265 12.58 10.35 12.91
CA VAL A 265 11.12 10.42 13.05
C VAL A 265 10.70 10.14 14.49
N ILE A 266 9.70 10.90 14.94
CA ILE A 266 8.96 10.64 16.20
C ILE A 266 7.49 10.71 15.86
N GLY A 267 6.75 9.66 16.20
CA GLY A 267 5.35 9.61 15.81
C GLY A 267 4.48 8.73 16.70
N LEU A 268 3.24 8.65 16.28
CA LEU A 268 2.18 7.89 16.93
C LEU A 268 1.40 7.10 15.87
N ARG A 269 1.22 5.79 16.11
CA ARG A 269 0.25 4.95 15.40
C ARG A 269 -0.94 4.70 16.31
N SER A 270 -2.14 4.78 15.75
CA SER A 270 -3.39 4.52 16.50
C SER A 270 -4.47 3.94 15.59
N TRP A 271 -5.34 3.09 16.17
CA TRP A 271 -6.48 2.54 15.44
C TRP A 271 -7.70 2.33 16.35
N PHE A 272 -8.91 2.38 15.75
CA PHE A 272 -10.19 2.25 16.47
C PHE A 272 -11.22 1.49 15.62
#